data_716f1c9caf38dc0e636a52695c1726d4
#
_entry.id   716f1c9caf38dc0e636a52695c1726d4
#
_cell.length_a   1.000
_cell.length_b   1.000
_cell.length_c   1.000
_cell.angle_alpha   90.00
_cell.angle_beta   90.00
_cell.angle_gamma   90.00
#
_symmetry.space_group_name_H-M   'P 1'
#
loop_
_entity.id
_entity.type
_entity.pdbx_description
1 polymer ?
#
loop_
_entity_poly.entity_id
_entity_poly.type
_entity_poly.pdbx_seq_one_letter_code
_entity_poly.pdbx_strand_id
1 'polypeptide(L)'
;MINEQIRDREVRVVSESGEQLGIMSAREAMKLAQEAELDLVKIAPTAKPPVCKIIDYGKYRYEQARKEKEAKKKQRTVEVKEVRLSPNIDTNDLNTKMNNARKFISKGNKVKVTLRFRGREMAHMQQSKHILDDFAEKMKDVAVIEKPVKLEGRSLSMVLTEKR
;
A
#
# COMPACT_ATOMS: atom_id res chain seq x y z
N MET A 1 -15.77 20.03 7.76
CA MET A 1 -16.60 21.15 8.26
C MET A 1 -17.99 21.04 7.71
N ILE A 2 -18.98 21.24 8.58
CA ILE A 2 -20.40 21.17 8.26
C ILE A 2 -21.13 22.41 8.80
N ASN A 3 -22.24 22.75 8.17
CA ASN A 3 -23.19 23.79 8.64
C ASN A 3 -22.50 25.08 9.10
N GLU A 4 -22.73 25.50 10.33
CA GLU A 4 -22.22 26.74 10.90
C GLU A 4 -20.68 26.79 11.03
N GLN A 5 -20.01 25.67 10.92
CA GLN A 5 -18.55 25.62 10.92
C GLN A 5 -17.94 26.15 9.62
N ILE A 6 -18.75 26.28 8.57
CA ILE A 6 -18.31 26.81 7.28
C ILE A 6 -18.34 28.34 7.35
N ARG A 7 -17.16 28.95 7.36
CA ARG A 7 -16.98 30.40 7.50
C ARG A 7 -16.49 31.08 6.24
N ASP A 8 -16.47 30.36 5.13
CA ASP A 8 -16.03 30.90 3.85
C ASP A 8 -17.00 31.95 3.35
N ARG A 9 -16.48 32.98 2.70
CA ARG A 9 -17.27 34.08 2.18
C ARG A 9 -18.20 33.64 1.05
N GLU A 10 -17.65 32.84 0.14
CA GLU A 10 -18.39 32.27 -0.99
C GLU A 10 -18.10 30.79 -1.11
N VAL A 11 -19.11 30.03 -1.49
CA VAL A 11 -19.01 28.59 -1.70
C VAL A 11 -19.75 28.19 -2.96
N ARG A 12 -19.26 27.16 -3.62
CA ARG A 12 -19.97 26.53 -4.73
C ARG A 12 -20.84 25.43 -4.15
N VAL A 13 -22.13 25.46 -4.43
CA VAL A 13 -23.11 24.56 -3.85
C VAL A 13 -23.57 23.53 -4.87
N VAL A 14 -23.60 22.29 -4.44
CA VAL A 14 -24.12 21.14 -5.21
C VAL A 14 -25.26 20.51 -4.42
N SER A 15 -26.33 20.15 -5.10
CA SER A 15 -27.48 19.50 -4.49
C SER A 15 -27.20 18.03 -4.15
N GLU A 16 -28.10 17.39 -3.39
CA GLU A 16 -28.02 15.97 -3.07
C GLU A 16 -27.94 15.10 -4.32
N SER A 17 -28.65 15.47 -5.37
CA SER A 17 -28.65 14.76 -6.67
C SER A 17 -27.42 15.03 -7.54
N GLY A 18 -26.52 15.94 -7.13
CA GLY A 18 -25.33 16.29 -7.89
C GLY A 18 -25.50 17.51 -8.82
N GLU A 19 -26.67 18.16 -8.78
CA GLU A 19 -26.94 19.36 -9.57
C GLU A 19 -26.16 20.55 -9.01
N GLN A 20 -25.51 21.32 -9.87
CA GLN A 20 -24.80 22.53 -9.46
C GLN A 20 -25.77 23.68 -9.27
N LEU A 21 -25.86 24.22 -8.04
CA LEU A 21 -26.72 25.31 -7.68
C LEU A 21 -26.04 26.67 -7.86
N GLY A 22 -24.75 26.69 -8.14
CA GLY A 22 -23.98 27.91 -8.39
C GLY A 22 -23.14 28.34 -7.20
N ILE A 23 -22.53 29.52 -7.33
CA ILE A 23 -21.69 30.16 -6.30
C ILE A 23 -22.55 31.12 -5.51
N MET A 24 -22.53 31.02 -4.18
CA MET A 24 -23.30 31.87 -3.29
C MET A 24 -22.58 32.04 -1.96
N SER A 25 -23.09 32.93 -1.11
CA SER A 25 -22.55 33.08 0.25
C SER A 25 -22.82 31.84 1.09
N ALA A 26 -21.98 31.58 2.08
CA ALA A 26 -22.19 30.46 3.01
C ALA A 26 -23.55 30.55 3.71
N ARG A 27 -24.02 31.75 4.00
CA ARG A 27 -25.33 32.01 4.62
C ARG A 27 -26.47 31.58 3.71
N GLU A 28 -26.41 31.90 2.41
CA GLU A 28 -27.43 31.49 1.43
C GLU A 28 -27.41 29.96 1.24
N ALA A 29 -26.23 29.36 1.19
CA ALA A 29 -26.07 27.92 1.10
C ALA A 29 -26.67 27.20 2.32
N MET A 30 -26.47 27.74 3.53
CA MET A 30 -27.05 27.23 4.75
C MET A 30 -28.58 27.28 4.71
N LYS A 31 -29.15 28.37 4.20
CA LYS A 31 -30.58 28.52 4.06
C LYS A 31 -31.17 27.44 3.15
N LEU A 32 -30.53 27.18 2.02
CA LEU A 32 -30.95 26.12 1.11
C LEU A 32 -30.87 24.74 1.75
N ALA A 33 -29.86 24.48 2.54
CA ALA A 33 -29.70 23.21 3.26
C ALA A 33 -30.83 23.06 4.29
N GLN A 34 -31.17 24.11 5.03
CA GLN A 34 -32.25 24.10 6.01
C GLN A 34 -33.61 23.88 5.36
N GLU A 35 -33.89 24.52 4.22
CA GLU A 35 -35.13 24.34 3.45
C GLU A 35 -35.27 22.89 2.95
N ALA A 36 -34.17 22.21 2.63
CA ALA A 36 -34.14 20.81 2.22
C ALA A 36 -34.13 19.83 3.40
N GLU A 37 -34.07 20.34 4.64
CA GLU A 37 -33.92 19.55 5.86
C GLU A 37 -32.68 18.66 5.85
N LEU A 38 -31.61 19.15 5.24
CA LEU A 38 -30.31 18.46 5.10
C LEU A 38 -29.19 19.32 5.69
N ASP A 39 -27.99 18.77 5.67
CA ASP A 39 -26.80 19.46 6.14
C ASP A 39 -26.01 20.06 4.96
N LEU A 40 -25.30 21.14 5.23
CA LEU A 40 -24.34 21.71 4.28
C LEU A 40 -22.95 21.17 4.65
N VAL A 41 -22.34 20.38 3.77
CA VAL A 41 -21.06 19.73 4.00
C VAL A 41 -20.01 20.26 3.03
N LYS A 42 -18.88 20.73 3.55
CA LYS A 42 -17.74 21.20 2.75
C LYS A 42 -16.93 19.99 2.27
N ILE A 43 -17.08 19.63 0.99
CA ILE A 43 -16.46 18.43 0.41
C ILE A 43 -15.11 18.68 -0.25
N ALA A 44 -14.85 19.89 -0.74
CA ALA A 44 -13.60 20.27 -1.37
C ALA A 44 -13.09 21.60 -0.82
N PRO A 45 -12.37 21.59 0.32
CA PRO A 45 -11.91 22.82 0.98
C PRO A 45 -10.79 23.55 0.22
N THR A 46 -10.06 22.84 -0.62
CA THR A 46 -8.95 23.42 -1.40
C THR A 46 -9.38 24.08 -2.70
N ALA A 47 -10.62 23.84 -3.16
CA ALA A 47 -11.17 24.48 -4.36
C ALA A 47 -11.41 25.97 -4.10
N LYS A 48 -11.33 26.78 -5.15
CA LYS A 48 -11.59 28.23 -5.09
C LYS A 48 -12.74 28.57 -6.04
N PRO A 49 -13.95 28.87 -5.54
CA PRO A 49 -14.37 28.81 -4.14
C PRO A 49 -14.52 27.38 -3.64
N PRO A 50 -14.50 27.14 -2.31
CA PRO A 50 -14.71 25.82 -1.75
C PRO A 50 -16.04 25.23 -2.18
N VAL A 51 -16.08 23.91 -2.43
CA VAL A 51 -17.30 23.22 -2.83
C VAL A 51 -17.99 22.64 -1.61
N CYS A 52 -19.29 22.95 -1.48
CA CYS A 52 -20.16 22.42 -0.45
C CYS A 52 -21.30 21.63 -1.09
N LYS A 53 -21.70 20.56 -0.44
CA LYS A 53 -22.81 19.73 -0.90
C LYS A 53 -23.91 19.72 0.16
N ILE A 54 -25.17 19.80 -0.31
CA ILE A 54 -26.34 19.70 0.55
C ILE A 54 -26.71 18.21 0.64
N ILE A 55 -26.36 17.56 1.75
CA ILE A 55 -26.58 16.12 1.96
C ILE A 55 -26.79 15.84 3.45
N ASP A 56 -27.32 14.63 3.76
CA ASP A 56 -27.33 14.12 5.12
C ASP A 56 -25.89 13.79 5.54
N TYR A 57 -25.36 14.48 6.54
CA TYR A 57 -23.99 14.31 7.01
C TYR A 57 -23.72 12.91 7.57
N GLY A 58 -24.66 12.33 8.28
CA GLY A 58 -24.53 10.97 8.80
C GLY A 58 -24.35 9.95 7.69
N LYS A 59 -25.16 10.04 6.65
CA LYS A 59 -25.09 9.20 5.46
C LYS A 59 -23.77 9.42 4.70
N TYR A 60 -23.37 10.68 4.52
CA TYR A 60 -22.09 11.04 3.89
C TYR A 60 -20.91 10.44 4.64
N ARG A 61 -20.89 10.60 5.96
CA ARG A 61 -19.81 10.05 6.80
C ARG A 61 -19.71 8.52 6.69
N TYR A 62 -20.86 7.85 6.69
CA TYR A 62 -20.91 6.40 6.51
C TYR A 62 -20.35 5.97 5.15
N GLU A 63 -20.76 6.64 4.06
CA GLU A 63 -20.28 6.34 2.72
C GLU A 63 -18.77 6.59 2.57
N GLN A 64 -18.25 7.66 3.18
CA GLN A 64 -16.81 7.94 3.17
C GLN A 64 -16.02 6.87 3.93
N ALA A 65 -16.48 6.45 5.10
CA ALA A 65 -15.86 5.38 5.86
C ALA A 65 -15.85 4.06 5.08
N ARG A 66 -16.93 3.76 4.37
CA ARG A 66 -17.05 2.60 3.50
C ARG A 66 -16.05 2.64 2.35
N LYS A 67 -15.94 3.80 1.67
CA LYS A 67 -14.96 3.99 0.57
C LYS A 67 -13.52 3.82 1.04
N GLU A 68 -13.17 4.38 2.20
CA GLU A 68 -11.85 4.24 2.79
C GLU A 68 -11.53 2.77 3.11
N LYS A 69 -12.50 2.05 3.66
CA LYS A 69 -12.36 0.62 3.98
C LYS A 69 -12.14 -0.21 2.71
N GLU A 70 -12.88 0.06 1.64
CA GLU A 70 -12.72 -0.62 0.35
C GLU A 70 -11.37 -0.28 -0.30
N ALA A 71 -10.92 0.98 -0.21
CA ALA A 71 -9.62 1.40 -0.72
C ALA A 71 -8.49 0.68 0.00
N LYS A 72 -8.56 0.53 1.31
CA LYS A 72 -7.59 -0.23 2.11
C LYS A 72 -7.54 -1.70 1.72
N LYS A 73 -8.69 -2.31 1.44
CA LYS A 73 -8.75 -3.72 0.99
C LYS A 73 -8.11 -3.91 -0.39
N LYS A 74 -8.22 -2.92 -1.27
CA LYS A 74 -7.62 -2.94 -2.61
C LYS A 74 -6.14 -2.60 -2.61
N GLN A 75 -5.64 -1.97 -1.56
CA GLN A 75 -4.22 -1.68 -1.42
C GLN A 75 -3.45 -2.98 -1.21
N ARG A 76 -2.56 -3.30 -2.15
CA ARG A 76 -1.65 -4.42 -1.99
C ARG A 76 -0.60 -4.06 -0.95
N THR A 77 -0.61 -4.78 0.16
CA THR A 77 0.44 -4.68 1.15
C THR A 77 1.64 -5.45 0.65
N VAL A 78 2.77 -4.76 0.48
CA VAL A 78 4.05 -5.42 0.13
C VAL A 78 4.63 -6.00 1.41
N GLU A 79 4.68 -7.32 1.48
CA GLU A 79 5.30 -8.04 2.60
C GLU A 79 6.66 -8.56 2.19
N VAL A 80 7.56 -8.72 3.16
CA VAL A 80 8.86 -9.38 2.98
C VAL A 80 8.70 -10.83 3.45
N LYS A 81 8.72 -11.76 2.50
CA LYS A 81 8.66 -13.19 2.79
C LYS A 81 10.08 -13.75 2.88
N GLU A 82 10.33 -14.60 3.86
CA GLU A 82 11.65 -15.20 4.06
C GLU A 82 11.71 -16.60 3.45
N VAL A 83 12.78 -16.87 2.70
CA VAL A 83 13.12 -18.19 2.19
C VAL A 83 14.44 -18.58 2.82
N ARG A 84 14.46 -19.67 3.58
CA ARG A 84 15.64 -20.16 4.29
C ARG A 84 16.30 -21.29 3.52
N LEU A 85 17.60 -21.18 3.35
CA LEU A 85 18.44 -22.18 2.73
C LEU A 85 19.49 -22.69 3.73
N SER A 86 20.06 -23.87 3.46
CA SER A 86 21.21 -24.39 4.17
C SER A 86 22.36 -24.65 3.19
N PRO A 87 23.64 -24.65 3.64
CA PRO A 87 24.79 -24.91 2.76
C PRO A 87 24.75 -26.27 2.07
N ASN A 88 24.11 -27.25 2.73
CA ASN A 88 24.00 -28.62 2.23
C ASN A 88 22.63 -28.93 1.61
N ILE A 89 21.89 -27.91 1.20
CA ILE A 89 20.56 -28.07 0.60
C ILE A 89 20.68 -28.90 -0.70
N ASP A 90 19.81 -29.89 -0.87
CA ASP A 90 19.77 -30.65 -2.11
C ASP A 90 19.06 -29.90 -3.24
N THR A 91 19.21 -30.39 -4.46
CA THR A 91 18.66 -29.75 -5.65
C THR A 91 17.15 -29.66 -5.63
N ASN A 92 16.47 -30.69 -5.13
CA ASN A 92 14.99 -30.72 -5.05
C ASN A 92 14.47 -29.69 -4.08
N ASP A 93 15.06 -29.59 -2.88
CA ASP A 93 14.68 -28.58 -1.90
C ASP A 93 14.96 -27.17 -2.39
N LEU A 94 16.10 -26.98 -3.04
CA LEU A 94 16.47 -25.70 -3.63
C LEU A 94 15.45 -25.26 -4.69
N ASN A 95 15.05 -26.17 -5.58
CA ASN A 95 14.04 -25.89 -6.60
C ASN A 95 12.68 -25.56 -5.98
N THR A 96 12.30 -26.26 -4.92
CA THR A 96 11.07 -25.98 -4.16
C THR A 96 11.10 -24.58 -3.56
N LYS A 97 12.22 -24.20 -2.94
CA LYS A 97 12.41 -22.86 -2.37
C LYS A 97 12.39 -21.78 -3.45
N MET A 98 13.00 -22.03 -4.61
CA MET A 98 12.93 -21.10 -5.74
C MET A 98 11.51 -20.92 -6.26
N ASN A 99 10.76 -22.01 -6.40
CA ASN A 99 9.37 -21.94 -6.84
C ASN A 99 8.50 -21.15 -5.86
N ASN A 100 8.72 -21.32 -4.56
CA ASN A 100 8.04 -20.54 -3.54
C ASN A 100 8.39 -19.05 -3.63
N ALA A 101 9.68 -18.74 -3.84
CA ALA A 101 10.14 -17.37 -4.03
C ALA A 101 9.51 -16.73 -5.27
N ARG A 102 9.43 -17.46 -6.38
CA ARG A 102 8.75 -16.98 -7.60
C ARG A 102 7.28 -16.66 -7.36
N LYS A 103 6.58 -17.48 -6.59
CA LYS A 103 5.19 -17.25 -6.21
C LYS A 103 5.05 -15.97 -5.36
N PHE A 104 5.93 -15.76 -4.40
CA PHE A 104 5.91 -14.55 -3.57
C PHE A 104 6.16 -13.30 -4.41
N ILE A 105 7.13 -13.34 -5.31
CA ILE A 105 7.44 -12.25 -6.24
C ILE A 105 6.25 -11.96 -7.16
N SER A 106 5.60 -12.99 -7.70
CA SER A 106 4.45 -12.83 -8.59
C SER A 106 3.25 -12.17 -7.90
N LYS A 107 3.15 -12.30 -6.57
CA LYS A 107 2.13 -11.62 -5.75
C LYS A 107 2.52 -10.20 -5.35
N GLY A 108 3.68 -9.70 -5.80
CA GLY A 108 4.17 -8.37 -5.48
C GLY A 108 4.90 -8.25 -4.16
N ASN A 109 5.25 -9.37 -3.52
CA ASN A 109 6.02 -9.38 -2.28
C ASN A 109 7.52 -9.35 -2.56
N LYS A 110 8.28 -8.90 -1.57
CA LYS A 110 9.74 -9.01 -1.57
C LYS A 110 10.14 -10.34 -0.94
N VAL A 111 11.27 -10.90 -1.34
CA VAL A 111 11.79 -12.16 -0.81
C VAL A 111 13.14 -11.92 -0.17
N LYS A 112 13.24 -12.25 1.12
CA LYS A 112 14.51 -12.29 1.83
C LYS A 112 15.03 -13.72 1.77
N VAL A 113 16.12 -13.95 1.06
CA VAL A 113 16.76 -15.25 0.96
C VAL A 113 17.86 -15.31 2.01
N THR A 114 17.72 -16.23 2.95
CA THR A 114 18.65 -16.37 4.07
C THR A 114 19.33 -17.72 4.01
N LEU A 115 20.65 -17.71 3.99
CA LEU A 115 21.49 -18.90 4.07
C LEU A 115 22.05 -18.99 5.49
N ARG A 116 21.50 -19.92 6.28
CA ARG A 116 21.87 -20.07 7.68
C ARG A 116 22.97 -21.10 7.86
N PHE A 117 23.98 -20.76 8.64
CA PHE A 117 25.11 -21.63 8.97
C PHE A 117 25.01 -22.12 10.41
N ARG A 118 25.34 -23.40 10.59
CA ARG A 118 25.60 -23.97 11.94
C ARG A 118 27.05 -23.68 12.32
N GLY A 119 27.41 -23.78 13.61
CA GLY A 119 28.72 -23.43 14.10
C GLY A 119 29.89 -24.02 13.31
N ARG A 120 29.80 -25.28 12.86
CA ARG A 120 30.83 -25.97 12.06
C ARG A 120 30.93 -25.44 10.63
N GLU A 121 29.85 -24.87 10.12
CA GLU A 121 29.74 -24.38 8.74
C GLU A 121 30.22 -22.94 8.59
N MET A 122 30.40 -22.22 9.71
CA MET A 122 30.81 -20.81 9.73
C MET A 122 32.16 -20.57 8.99
N ALA A 123 33.07 -21.54 9.05
CA ALA A 123 34.36 -21.45 8.37
C ALA A 123 34.23 -21.43 6.84
N HIS A 124 33.11 -21.90 6.30
CA HIS A 124 32.87 -22.04 4.85
C HIS A 124 31.85 -21.00 4.33
N MET A 125 31.57 -19.95 5.09
CA MET A 125 30.59 -18.94 4.70
C MET A 125 30.83 -18.32 3.35
N GLN A 126 32.06 -17.90 3.08
CA GLN A 126 32.41 -17.26 1.81
C GLN A 126 32.31 -18.22 0.64
N GLN A 127 32.63 -19.47 0.86
CA GLN A 127 32.52 -20.52 -0.18
C GLN A 127 31.05 -20.81 -0.52
N SER A 128 30.17 -20.67 0.46
CA SER A 128 28.74 -20.93 0.27
C SER A 128 27.96 -19.72 -0.27
N LYS A 129 28.58 -18.55 -0.36
CA LYS A 129 27.97 -17.35 -0.93
C LYS A 129 27.46 -17.59 -2.36
N HIS A 130 28.12 -18.43 -3.13
CA HIS A 130 27.72 -18.77 -4.50
C HIS A 130 26.30 -19.33 -4.57
N ILE A 131 25.80 -19.98 -3.52
CA ILE A 131 24.43 -20.52 -3.47
C ILE A 131 23.42 -19.37 -3.61
N LEU A 132 23.66 -18.25 -2.92
CA LEU A 132 22.80 -17.05 -3.02
C LEU A 132 22.98 -16.36 -4.37
N ASP A 133 24.19 -16.27 -4.87
CA ASP A 133 24.47 -15.67 -6.18
C ASP A 133 23.79 -16.48 -7.30
N ASP A 134 23.84 -17.80 -7.25
CA ASP A 134 23.17 -18.70 -8.20
C ASP A 134 21.65 -18.58 -8.09
N PHE A 135 21.13 -18.46 -6.87
CA PHE A 135 19.70 -18.26 -6.63
C PHE A 135 19.21 -16.97 -7.31
N ALA A 136 19.94 -15.88 -7.11
CA ALA A 136 19.62 -14.59 -7.74
C ALA A 136 19.72 -14.67 -9.27
N GLU A 137 20.75 -15.33 -9.80
CA GLU A 137 20.95 -15.51 -11.24
C GLU A 137 19.81 -16.31 -11.88
N LYS A 138 19.36 -17.37 -11.24
CA LYS A 138 18.22 -18.18 -11.72
C LYS A 138 16.88 -17.46 -11.63
N MET A 139 16.79 -16.43 -10.81
CA MET A 139 15.57 -15.63 -10.65
C MET A 139 15.61 -14.30 -11.39
N LYS A 140 16.66 -13.98 -12.12
CA LYS A 140 16.81 -12.67 -12.78
C LYS A 140 15.75 -12.36 -13.84
N ASP A 141 15.04 -13.36 -14.33
CA ASP A 141 13.92 -13.18 -15.26
C ASP A 141 12.72 -12.51 -14.60
N VAL A 142 12.50 -12.71 -13.30
CA VAL A 142 11.34 -12.21 -12.56
C VAL A 142 11.69 -11.27 -11.40
N ALA A 143 12.95 -11.27 -10.95
CA ALA A 143 13.39 -10.54 -9.76
C ALA A 143 14.75 -9.89 -9.95
N VAL A 144 14.97 -8.81 -9.19
CA VAL A 144 16.27 -8.11 -9.10
C VAL A 144 16.69 -8.02 -7.64
N ILE A 145 17.99 -7.93 -7.40
CA ILE A 145 18.54 -7.77 -6.06
C ILE A 145 18.29 -6.34 -5.59
N GLU A 146 17.46 -6.18 -4.54
CA GLU A 146 17.23 -4.88 -3.89
C GLU A 146 18.33 -4.59 -2.88
N LYS A 147 18.68 -5.61 -2.07
CA LYS A 147 19.78 -5.53 -1.10
C LYS A 147 20.77 -6.66 -1.38
N PRO A 148 22.07 -6.34 -1.56
CA PRO A 148 23.08 -7.35 -1.86
C PRO A 148 23.29 -8.29 -0.67
N VAL A 149 24.00 -9.39 -0.93
CA VAL A 149 24.33 -10.38 0.09
C VAL A 149 25.10 -9.72 1.23
N LYS A 150 24.59 -9.88 2.44
CA LYS A 150 25.18 -9.32 3.66
C LYS A 150 25.23 -10.37 4.75
N LEU A 151 26.30 -10.32 5.53
CA LEU A 151 26.44 -11.18 6.72
C LEU A 151 25.60 -10.58 7.87
N GLU A 152 24.67 -11.36 8.37
CA GLU A 152 23.85 -11.02 9.55
C GLU A 152 23.99 -12.13 10.59
N GLY A 153 24.83 -11.93 11.61
CA GLY A 153 25.10 -12.95 12.63
C GLY A 153 25.69 -14.22 12.03
N ARG A 154 24.95 -15.32 12.07
CA ARG A 154 25.34 -16.64 11.53
C ARG A 154 24.72 -16.92 10.16
N SER A 155 24.28 -15.90 9.46
CA SER A 155 23.56 -16.05 8.21
C SER A 155 24.04 -15.06 7.17
N LEU A 156 24.00 -15.49 5.91
CA LEU A 156 24.09 -14.59 4.76
C LEU A 156 22.69 -14.35 4.25
N SER A 157 22.34 -13.11 3.98
CA SER A 157 21.01 -12.78 3.46
C SER A 157 21.09 -11.76 2.33
N MET A 158 20.09 -11.85 1.45
CA MET A 158 19.85 -10.86 0.40
C MET A 158 18.36 -10.64 0.25
N VAL A 159 17.97 -9.51 -0.33
CA VAL A 159 16.55 -9.21 -0.60
C VAL A 159 16.36 -9.08 -2.10
N LEU A 160 15.39 -9.81 -2.61
CA LEU A 160 14.94 -9.75 -3.99
C LEU A 160 13.59 -9.04 -4.08
N THR A 161 13.41 -8.26 -5.13
CA THR A 161 12.14 -7.60 -5.43
C THR A 161 11.74 -7.87 -6.88
N GLU A 162 10.48 -7.62 -7.20
CA GLU A 162 9.97 -7.79 -8.55
C GLU A 162 10.74 -6.94 -9.55
N LYS A 163 11.09 -7.54 -10.66
CA LYS A 163 11.71 -6.85 -11.79
C LYS A 163 10.66 -5.99 -12.49
N ARG A 164 10.94 -4.70 -12.61
CA ARG A 164 10.10 -3.74 -13.33
C ARG A 164 10.51 -3.60 -14.80
#